data_9eef9f1cf2080dbd0d2fb034fb3be510
#
_entry.id   9eef9f1cf2080dbd0d2fb034fb3be510
#
_cell.length_a   1.000
_cell.length_b   1.000
_cell.length_c   1.000
_cell.angle_alpha   90.00
_cell.angle_beta   90.00
_cell.angle_gamma   90.00
#
_symmetry.space_group_name_H-M   'P 1'
#
loop_
_entity.id
_entity.type
_entity.pdbx_description
1 polymer ?
#
loop_
_entity_poly.entity_id
_entity_poly.type
_entity_poly.pdbx_seq_one_letter_code
_entity_poly.pdbx_strand_id
1 'polypeptide(L)'
;KREFTDSELRLLIDSLLFNRYLPARQCKDMIAKIEGLSNEFFKSRVKHIQNLPDNMPRNNQLFFTLDILDEAITKHRKVAFTYNEYGTDKKLHPRKSEPYVINPYQMVAVNDKYYLICNVDKYDNVAHFRVDRMTDIKMLQEKVKPQKQVKGLENGIDLPKHVMEHIYMF
;
A
#
# COMPACT_ATOMS: atom_id res chain seq x y z
N LYS A 1 -0.24 -28.81 -16.45
CA LYS A 1 -1.15 -27.75 -16.89
C LYS A 1 -0.62 -26.43 -16.33
N ARG A 2 -0.34 -25.43 -17.18
CA ARG A 2 0.11 -24.13 -16.71
C ARG A 2 -1.05 -23.41 -16.02
N GLU A 3 -0.80 -22.76 -14.90
CA GLU A 3 -1.81 -21.97 -14.18
C GLU A 3 -2.09 -20.67 -14.92
N PHE A 4 -1.05 -20.06 -15.54
CA PHE A 4 -1.15 -18.79 -16.27
C PHE A 4 -0.69 -18.94 -17.72
N THR A 5 -1.36 -18.25 -18.63
CA THR A 5 -0.92 -18.05 -20.01
C THR A 5 0.21 -17.01 -20.07
N ASP A 6 0.98 -16.99 -21.16
CA ASP A 6 2.04 -16.01 -21.36
C ASP A 6 1.50 -14.57 -21.40
N SER A 7 0.27 -14.36 -21.89
CA SER A 7 -0.38 -13.04 -21.92
C SER A 7 -0.78 -12.56 -20.52
N GLU A 8 -1.25 -13.47 -19.66
CA GLU A 8 -1.58 -13.14 -18.26
C GLU A 8 -0.32 -12.80 -17.46
N LEU A 9 0.75 -13.59 -17.62
CA LEU A 9 2.04 -13.30 -17.00
C LEU A 9 2.61 -11.96 -17.46
N ARG A 10 2.46 -11.63 -18.76
CA ARG A 10 2.88 -10.36 -19.32
C ARG A 10 2.13 -9.18 -18.68
N LEU A 11 0.81 -9.30 -18.54
CA LEU A 11 -0.01 -8.28 -17.90
C LEU A 11 0.41 -8.05 -16.45
N LEU A 12 0.71 -9.10 -15.69
CA LEU A 12 1.20 -9.02 -14.32
C LEU A 12 2.56 -8.28 -14.24
N ILE A 13 3.49 -8.61 -15.14
CA ILE A 13 4.80 -7.93 -15.19
C ILE A 13 4.65 -6.46 -15.57
N ASP A 14 3.84 -6.14 -16.57
CA ASP A 14 3.60 -4.76 -16.98
C ASP A 14 2.96 -3.95 -15.85
N SER A 15 2.04 -4.54 -15.10
CA SER A 15 1.43 -3.92 -13.91
C SER A 15 2.46 -3.58 -12.82
N LEU A 16 3.47 -4.44 -12.61
CA LEU A 16 4.58 -4.16 -11.69
C LEU A 16 5.48 -3.04 -12.20
N LEU A 17 5.77 -3.01 -13.51
CA LEU A 17 6.62 -1.99 -14.13
C LEU A 17 5.98 -0.61 -14.10
N PHE A 18 4.65 -0.51 -14.25
CA PHE A 18 3.91 0.74 -14.14
C PHE A 18 3.72 1.22 -12.71
N ASN A 19 3.94 0.36 -11.72
CA ASN A 19 3.81 0.75 -10.31
C ASN A 19 4.97 1.66 -9.90
N ARG A 20 4.67 2.92 -9.61
CA ARG A 20 5.65 3.95 -9.25
C ARG A 20 6.12 3.87 -7.80
N TYR A 21 5.47 3.08 -6.95
CA TYR A 21 5.67 3.06 -5.50
C TYR A 21 6.40 1.82 -5.01
N LEU A 22 6.47 0.76 -5.82
CA LEU A 22 7.27 -0.42 -5.49
C LEU A 22 8.75 -0.10 -5.58
N PRO A 23 9.57 -0.45 -4.55
CA PRO A 23 11.02 -0.36 -4.63
C PRO A 23 11.55 -1.17 -5.82
N ALA A 24 12.51 -0.62 -6.56
CA ALA A 24 13.05 -1.25 -7.76
C ALA A 24 13.55 -2.68 -7.52
N ARG A 25 14.21 -2.94 -6.38
CA ARG A 25 14.67 -4.28 -6.00
C ARG A 25 13.51 -5.26 -5.84
N GLN A 26 12.47 -4.87 -5.09
CA GLN A 26 11.29 -5.72 -4.88
C GLN A 26 10.54 -5.98 -6.19
N CYS A 27 10.45 -4.97 -7.06
CA CYS A 27 9.86 -5.11 -8.38
C CYS A 27 10.64 -6.13 -9.23
N LYS A 28 11.97 -6.04 -9.28
CA LYS A 28 12.84 -7.00 -9.99
C LYS A 28 12.70 -8.42 -9.45
N ASP A 29 12.66 -8.57 -8.12
CA ASP A 29 12.50 -9.88 -7.46
C ASP A 29 11.14 -10.52 -7.79
N MET A 30 10.07 -9.72 -7.81
CA MET A 30 8.72 -10.20 -8.19
C MET A 30 8.65 -10.57 -9.67
N ILE A 31 9.22 -9.76 -10.57
CA ILE A 31 9.29 -10.07 -12.00
C ILE A 31 10.02 -11.40 -12.22
N ALA A 32 11.16 -11.62 -11.57
CA ALA A 32 11.91 -12.86 -11.68
C ALA A 32 11.08 -14.09 -11.22
N LYS A 33 10.28 -13.93 -10.15
CA LYS A 33 9.37 -15.00 -9.70
C LYS A 33 8.26 -15.29 -10.73
N ILE A 34 7.66 -14.26 -11.31
CA ILE A 34 6.62 -14.39 -12.34
C ILE A 34 7.21 -15.03 -13.61
N GLU A 35 8.40 -14.62 -14.04
CA GLU A 35 9.14 -15.24 -15.16
C GLU A 35 9.40 -16.73 -14.92
N GLY A 36 9.63 -17.12 -13.66
CA GLY A 36 9.82 -18.53 -13.26
C GLY A 36 8.57 -19.39 -13.45
N LEU A 37 7.38 -18.82 -13.57
CA LEU A 37 6.13 -19.54 -13.86
C LEU A 37 5.95 -19.86 -15.35
N SER A 38 6.81 -19.35 -16.21
CA SER A 38 6.77 -19.54 -17.66
C SER A 38 8.00 -20.28 -18.19
N ASN A 39 8.07 -20.46 -19.52
CA ASN A 39 9.19 -21.08 -20.21
C ASN A 39 10.31 -20.08 -20.54
N GLU A 40 11.44 -20.60 -21.04
CA GLU A 40 12.61 -19.79 -21.41
C GLU A 40 12.33 -18.77 -22.53
N PHE A 41 11.42 -19.09 -23.45
CA PHE A 41 11.03 -18.19 -24.55
C PHE A 41 10.31 -16.94 -24.05
N PHE A 42 9.53 -17.06 -22.99
CA PHE A 42 8.89 -15.93 -22.34
C PHE A 42 9.91 -15.00 -21.68
N LYS A 43 10.88 -15.56 -20.97
CA LYS A 43 11.98 -14.83 -20.32
C LYS A 43 12.75 -13.93 -21.30
N SER A 44 12.98 -14.41 -22.54
CA SER A 44 13.71 -13.64 -23.55
C SER A 44 12.92 -12.41 -24.04
N ARG A 45 11.58 -12.49 -24.06
CA ARG A 45 10.71 -11.38 -24.51
C ARG A 45 10.58 -10.25 -23.49
N VAL A 46 10.74 -10.55 -22.20
CA VAL A 46 10.59 -9.58 -21.11
C VAL A 46 11.87 -8.77 -20.88
N LYS A 47 13.03 -9.27 -21.30
CA LYS A 47 14.34 -8.60 -21.13
C LYS A 47 14.42 -7.18 -21.68
N HIS A 48 13.59 -6.83 -22.65
CA HIS A 48 13.59 -5.50 -23.28
C HIS A 48 12.89 -4.42 -22.43
N ILE A 49 12.22 -4.77 -21.31
CA ILE A 49 11.37 -3.86 -20.53
C ILE A 49 11.99 -3.51 -19.17
N GLN A 50 13.20 -3.98 -18.89
CA GLN A 50 13.84 -3.93 -17.56
C GLN A 50 14.49 -2.59 -17.16
N ASN A 51 14.30 -1.51 -17.90
CA ASN A 51 14.83 -0.20 -17.52
C ASN A 51 13.91 0.49 -16.50
N LEU A 52 13.95 -0.01 -15.26
CA LEU A 52 13.36 0.70 -14.14
C LEU A 52 14.32 1.83 -13.71
N PRO A 53 13.87 3.08 -13.64
CA PRO A 53 14.70 4.15 -13.11
C PRO A 53 15.02 3.87 -11.64
N ASP A 54 16.28 3.64 -11.33
CA ASP A 54 16.79 3.35 -9.98
C ASP A 54 16.75 4.59 -9.04
N ASN A 55 16.35 5.75 -9.55
CA ASN A 55 16.57 7.04 -8.89
C ASN A 55 15.35 7.61 -8.14
N MET A 56 14.24 6.88 -8.02
CA MET A 56 13.12 7.34 -7.22
C MET A 56 13.19 6.80 -5.79
N PRO A 57 13.17 7.68 -4.78
CA PRO A 57 13.12 7.24 -3.38
C PRO A 57 11.80 6.52 -3.14
N ARG A 58 11.88 5.30 -2.60
CA ARG A 58 10.75 4.43 -2.37
C ARG A 58 10.82 3.87 -0.96
N ASN A 59 9.66 3.64 -0.38
CA ASN A 59 9.55 3.04 0.95
C ASN A 59 9.88 1.55 0.90
N ASN A 60 11.05 1.17 1.39
CA ASN A 60 11.49 -0.24 1.44
C ASN A 60 10.68 -1.09 2.44
N GLN A 61 9.90 -0.46 3.33
CA GLN A 61 9.07 -1.13 4.32
C GLN A 61 7.63 -1.39 3.82
N LEU A 62 7.31 -1.08 2.55
CA LEU A 62 5.94 -1.13 2.03
C LEU A 62 5.26 -2.50 2.28
N PHE A 63 5.91 -3.60 1.92
CA PHE A 63 5.34 -4.94 2.10
C PHE A 63 5.15 -5.30 3.57
N PHE A 64 6.14 -4.99 4.39
CA PHE A 64 6.02 -5.17 5.84
C PHE A 64 4.86 -4.34 6.43
N THR A 65 4.70 -3.11 5.97
CA THR A 65 3.59 -2.24 6.39
C THR A 65 2.24 -2.82 6.00
N LEU A 66 2.10 -3.33 4.77
CA LEU A 66 0.88 -4.00 4.30
C LEU A 66 0.54 -5.21 5.17
N ASP A 67 1.51 -6.07 5.47
CA ASP A 67 1.30 -7.27 6.29
C ASP A 67 0.84 -6.91 7.71
N ILE A 68 1.47 -5.92 8.35
CA ILE A 68 1.07 -5.45 9.69
C ILE A 68 -0.32 -4.82 9.69
N LEU A 69 -0.67 -4.05 8.65
CA LEU A 69 -2.00 -3.46 8.52
C LEU A 69 -3.08 -4.53 8.33
N ASP A 70 -2.85 -5.53 7.49
CA ASP A 70 -3.78 -6.66 7.31
C ASP A 70 -4.01 -7.41 8.63
N GLU A 71 -2.95 -7.69 9.37
CA GLU A 71 -3.04 -8.34 10.66
C GLU A 71 -3.80 -7.48 11.69
N ALA A 72 -3.48 -6.19 11.77
CA ALA A 72 -4.11 -5.26 12.71
C ALA A 72 -5.61 -5.08 12.43
N ILE A 73 -6.00 -4.96 11.15
CA ILE A 73 -7.40 -4.86 10.73
C ILE A 73 -8.15 -6.15 11.12
N THR A 74 -7.59 -7.31 10.81
CA THR A 74 -8.18 -8.62 11.14
C THR A 74 -8.35 -8.81 12.64
N LYS A 75 -7.37 -8.39 13.44
CA LYS A 75 -7.38 -8.51 14.90
C LYS A 75 -8.08 -7.35 15.62
N HIS A 76 -8.58 -6.37 14.88
CA HIS A 76 -9.19 -5.14 15.43
C HIS A 76 -8.27 -4.43 16.45
N ARG A 77 -7.01 -4.21 16.05
CA ARG A 77 -5.99 -3.56 16.86
C ARG A 77 -5.55 -2.23 16.26
N LYS A 78 -5.22 -1.29 17.14
CA LYS A 78 -4.59 -0.03 16.72
C LYS A 78 -3.19 -0.27 16.18
N VAL A 79 -2.72 0.66 15.39
CA VAL A 79 -1.34 0.71 14.89
C VAL A 79 -0.71 2.06 15.20
N ALA A 80 0.61 2.04 15.40
CA ALA A 80 1.44 3.22 15.48
C ALA A 80 2.47 3.20 14.34
N PHE A 81 2.72 4.35 13.70
CA PHE A 81 3.68 4.48 12.60
C PHE A 81 4.21 5.91 12.46
N THR A 82 5.34 6.05 11.79
CA THR A 82 5.86 7.31 11.30
C THR A 82 5.23 7.62 9.94
N TYR A 83 4.61 8.78 9.80
CA TYR A 83 4.07 9.24 8.51
C TYR A 83 4.99 10.27 7.88
N ASN A 84 5.40 10.00 6.64
CA ASN A 84 6.42 10.76 5.95
C ASN A 84 5.84 11.61 4.81
N GLU A 85 6.57 12.66 4.45
CA GLU A 85 6.37 13.46 3.24
C GLU A 85 7.65 13.43 2.40
N TYR A 86 7.51 13.59 1.10
CA TYR A 86 8.64 13.76 0.22
C TYR A 86 9.16 15.18 0.30
N GLY A 87 10.42 15.34 0.71
CA GLY A 87 11.11 16.62 0.68
C GLY A 87 11.55 17.05 -0.72
N THR A 88 12.09 18.24 -0.83
CA THR A 88 12.68 18.76 -2.09
C THR A 88 13.91 17.97 -2.54
N ASP A 89 14.57 17.27 -1.62
CA ASP A 89 15.67 16.31 -1.85
C ASP A 89 15.17 14.95 -2.37
N LYS A 90 13.84 14.81 -2.58
CA LYS A 90 13.15 13.58 -3.00
C LYS A 90 13.28 12.43 -1.98
N LYS A 91 13.65 12.69 -0.73
CA LYS A 91 13.68 11.69 0.34
C LYS A 91 12.42 11.80 1.21
N LEU A 92 12.12 10.70 1.91
CA LEU A 92 11.06 10.66 2.91
C LEU A 92 11.54 11.32 4.21
N HIS A 93 10.77 12.26 4.71
CA HIS A 93 11.00 12.94 5.98
C HIS A 93 9.77 12.80 6.87
N PRO A 94 9.93 12.51 8.17
CA PRO A 94 8.80 12.45 9.09
C PRO A 94 8.03 13.77 9.11
N ARG A 95 6.71 13.70 8.96
CA ARG A 95 5.83 14.86 9.00
C ARG A 95 5.74 15.50 10.41
N LYS A 96 5.95 14.67 11.44
CA LYS A 96 6.07 15.09 12.84
C LYS A 96 7.02 14.15 13.58
N SER A 97 7.54 14.58 14.71
CA SER A 97 8.47 13.82 15.54
C SER A 97 7.84 12.58 16.20
N GLU A 98 6.55 12.69 16.55
CA GLU A 98 5.84 11.61 17.25
C GLU A 98 5.11 10.68 16.29
N PRO A 99 5.03 9.38 16.58
CA PRO A 99 4.26 8.44 15.78
C PRO A 99 2.77 8.81 15.75
N TYR A 100 2.13 8.48 14.63
CA TYR A 100 0.67 8.48 14.54
C TYR A 100 0.13 7.22 15.16
N VAL A 101 -0.86 7.33 16.03
CA VAL A 101 -1.65 6.21 16.58
C VAL A 101 -3.05 6.29 16.01
N ILE A 102 -3.49 5.23 15.33
CA ILE A 102 -4.76 5.23 14.60
C ILE A 102 -5.54 3.92 14.77
N ASN A 103 -6.81 3.99 14.42
CA ASN A 103 -7.75 2.88 14.32
C ASN A 103 -7.87 2.46 12.86
N PRO A 104 -7.18 1.39 12.39
CA PRO A 104 -7.27 0.95 11.02
C PRO A 104 -8.56 0.15 10.79
N TYR A 105 -9.24 0.39 9.66
CA TYR A 105 -10.48 -0.30 9.32
C TYR A 105 -10.38 -1.08 8.02
N GLN A 106 -9.86 -0.46 6.96
CA GLN A 106 -9.77 -1.10 5.65
C GLN A 106 -8.69 -0.46 4.77
N MET A 107 -8.04 -1.28 3.95
CA MET A 107 -7.16 -0.80 2.88
C MET A 107 -7.91 -0.80 1.55
N VAL A 108 -7.57 0.15 0.69
CA VAL A 108 -8.08 0.26 -0.68
C VAL A 108 -6.94 0.59 -1.64
N ALA A 109 -6.92 -0.06 -2.80
CA ALA A 109 -5.98 0.22 -3.87
C ALA A 109 -6.65 1.14 -4.90
N VAL A 110 -6.11 2.34 -5.08
CA VAL A 110 -6.60 3.33 -6.04
C VAL A 110 -5.41 4.01 -6.71
N ASN A 111 -5.43 4.13 -8.05
CA ASN A 111 -4.39 4.83 -8.81
C ASN A 111 -2.96 4.39 -8.46
N ASP A 112 -2.69 3.08 -8.48
CA ASP A 112 -1.41 2.44 -8.18
C ASP A 112 -0.92 2.59 -6.73
N LYS A 113 -1.74 3.12 -5.82
CA LYS A 113 -1.41 3.34 -4.40
C LYS A 113 -2.34 2.59 -3.50
N TYR A 114 -1.83 2.23 -2.32
CA TYR A 114 -2.65 1.77 -1.21
C TYR A 114 -2.98 2.93 -0.28
N TYR A 115 -4.25 3.04 0.07
CA TYR A 115 -4.75 3.95 1.08
C TYR A 115 -5.36 3.18 2.24
N LEU A 116 -5.15 3.69 3.43
CA LEU A 116 -5.77 3.16 4.64
C LEU A 116 -6.93 4.05 5.04
N ILE A 117 -8.13 3.47 5.14
CA ILE A 117 -9.31 4.09 5.73
C ILE A 117 -9.25 3.84 7.23
N CYS A 118 -9.24 4.89 8.02
CA CYS A 118 -8.99 4.81 9.46
C CYS A 118 -9.64 5.98 10.21
N ASN A 119 -9.42 6.03 11.52
CA ASN A 119 -9.74 7.17 12.36
C ASN A 119 -8.57 7.45 13.31
N VAL A 120 -8.38 8.69 13.65
CA VAL A 120 -7.47 9.15 14.72
C VAL A 120 -8.32 9.50 15.93
N ASP A 121 -8.04 8.93 17.11
CA ASP A 121 -8.88 9.09 18.32
C ASP A 121 -9.24 10.53 18.67
N LYS A 122 -8.33 11.47 18.37
CA LYS A 122 -8.53 12.90 18.60
C LYS A 122 -9.69 13.50 17.81
N TYR A 123 -10.09 12.85 16.69
CA TYR A 123 -11.10 13.36 15.77
C TYR A 123 -12.26 12.39 15.65
N ASP A 124 -13.45 12.90 15.32
CA ASP A 124 -14.64 12.08 15.19
C ASP A 124 -14.83 11.51 13.78
N ASN A 125 -14.19 12.11 12.77
CA ASN A 125 -14.37 11.77 11.37
C ASN A 125 -13.35 10.74 10.88
N VAL A 126 -13.68 10.15 9.72
CA VAL A 126 -12.78 9.27 8.96
C VAL A 126 -11.53 10.03 8.50
N ALA A 127 -10.41 9.33 8.47
CA ALA A 127 -9.14 9.80 7.96
C ALA A 127 -8.57 8.80 6.94
N HIS A 128 -7.73 9.31 6.04
CA HIS A 128 -7.08 8.53 5.00
C HIS A 128 -5.58 8.75 5.06
N PHE A 129 -4.81 7.66 5.01
CA PHE A 129 -3.36 7.71 4.93
C PHE A 129 -2.85 6.89 3.76
N ARG A 130 -1.86 7.38 3.05
CA ARG A 130 -1.15 6.62 2.02
C ARG A 130 -0.19 5.65 2.67
N VAL A 131 -0.32 4.37 2.34
CA VAL A 131 0.47 3.30 2.94
C VAL A 131 1.95 3.39 2.55
N ASP A 132 2.25 3.83 1.33
CA ASP A 132 3.63 4.04 0.85
C ASP A 132 4.41 5.13 1.60
N ARG A 133 3.72 5.97 2.39
CA ARG A 133 4.33 7.01 3.24
C ARG A 133 4.49 6.59 4.70
N MET A 134 4.07 5.37 5.05
CA MET A 134 4.20 4.85 6.41
C MET A 134 5.50 4.10 6.57
N THR A 135 6.23 4.35 7.67
CA THR A 135 7.40 3.60 8.10
C THR A 135 7.30 3.25 9.58
N ASP A 136 8.11 2.31 10.02
CA ASP A 136 8.25 1.91 11.44
C ASP A 136 6.91 1.54 12.09
N ILE A 137 6.05 0.87 11.31
CA ILE A 137 4.72 0.49 11.78
C ILE A 137 4.80 -0.60 12.86
N LYS A 138 3.93 -0.47 13.87
CA LYS A 138 3.76 -1.43 14.96
C LYS A 138 2.28 -1.63 15.25
N MET A 139 1.85 -2.89 15.40
CA MET A 139 0.54 -3.21 15.94
C MET A 139 0.56 -3.05 17.47
N LEU A 140 -0.46 -2.40 18.01
CA LEU A 140 -0.63 -2.16 19.43
C LEU A 140 -1.57 -3.20 20.07
N GLN A 141 -1.53 -3.33 21.38
CA GLN A 141 -2.45 -4.20 22.12
C GLN A 141 -3.85 -3.60 22.30
N GLU A 142 -3.98 -2.30 22.06
CA GLU A 142 -5.24 -1.59 22.19
C GLU A 142 -6.21 -1.97 21.07
N LYS A 143 -7.48 -2.13 21.44
CA LYS A 143 -8.56 -2.35 20.49
C LYS A 143 -8.89 -1.05 19.74
N VAL A 144 -9.32 -1.20 18.50
CA VAL A 144 -9.79 -0.07 17.69
C VAL A 144 -11.10 0.50 18.23
N LYS A 145 -11.30 1.80 18.03
CA LYS A 145 -12.59 2.46 18.18
C LYS A 145 -13.60 1.81 17.21
N PRO A 146 -14.80 1.43 17.64
CA PRO A 146 -15.81 0.83 16.74
C PRO A 146 -16.16 1.77 15.57
N GLN A 147 -16.26 1.23 14.34
CA GLN A 147 -16.61 2.03 13.16
C GLN A 147 -17.88 2.86 13.32
N LYS A 148 -18.91 2.29 14.01
CA LYS A 148 -20.17 2.97 14.28
C LYS A 148 -20.03 4.30 15.04
N GLN A 149 -18.91 4.51 15.71
CA GLN A 149 -18.60 5.73 16.46
C GLN A 149 -17.79 6.73 15.63
N VAL A 150 -17.49 6.41 14.37
CA VAL A 150 -16.71 7.28 13.48
C VAL A 150 -17.64 7.90 12.45
N LYS A 151 -17.67 9.23 12.43
CA LYS A 151 -18.49 9.99 11.48
C LYS A 151 -18.04 9.68 10.04
N GLY A 152 -19.00 9.25 9.23
CA GLY A 152 -18.78 8.80 7.86
C GLY A 152 -18.56 7.29 7.70
N LEU A 153 -18.53 6.53 8.81
CA LEU A 153 -18.42 5.06 8.80
C LEU A 153 -19.52 4.36 9.61
N GLU A 154 -20.55 5.07 10.02
CA GLU A 154 -21.61 4.59 10.92
C GLU A 154 -22.37 3.37 10.35
N ASN A 155 -22.51 3.32 9.04
CA ASN A 155 -23.20 2.26 8.29
C ASN A 155 -22.25 1.24 7.63
N GLY A 156 -20.98 1.23 8.04
CA GLY A 156 -19.94 0.42 7.41
C GLY A 156 -19.26 1.13 6.24
N ILE A 157 -18.39 0.42 5.53
CA ILE A 157 -17.62 0.94 4.38
C ILE A 157 -18.16 0.33 3.10
N ASP A 158 -18.88 1.13 2.32
CA ASP A 158 -19.17 0.85 0.90
C ASP A 158 -18.02 1.42 0.07
N LEU A 159 -17.06 0.58 -0.33
CA LEU A 159 -15.83 1.02 -0.98
C LEU A 159 -16.06 1.83 -2.26
N PRO A 160 -16.90 1.41 -3.25
CA PRO A 160 -17.13 2.18 -4.44
C PRO A 160 -17.65 3.59 -4.14
N LYS A 161 -18.65 3.69 -3.25
CA LYS A 161 -19.22 4.97 -2.83
C LYS A 161 -18.20 5.80 -2.07
N HIS A 162 -17.46 5.21 -1.13
CA HIS A 162 -16.47 5.88 -0.31
C HIS A 162 -15.33 6.48 -1.16
N VAL A 163 -14.83 5.73 -2.15
CA VAL A 163 -13.80 6.22 -3.08
C VAL A 163 -14.33 7.38 -3.91
N MET A 164 -15.57 7.32 -4.41
CA MET A 164 -16.17 8.41 -5.18
C MET A 164 -16.37 9.68 -4.35
N GLU A 165 -16.82 9.56 -3.11
CA GLU A 165 -17.03 10.70 -2.21
C GLU A 165 -15.73 11.36 -1.77
N HIS A 166 -14.61 10.62 -1.77
CA HIS A 166 -13.31 11.08 -1.32
C HIS A 166 -12.26 11.12 -2.45
N ILE A 167 -12.71 11.27 -3.71
CA ILE A 167 -11.85 11.18 -4.90
C ILE A 167 -10.62 12.11 -4.84
N TYR A 168 -10.71 13.24 -4.17
CA TYR A 168 -9.59 14.19 -4.01
C TYR A 168 -8.57 13.77 -2.94
N MET A 169 -8.84 12.72 -2.18
CA MET A 169 -7.93 12.19 -1.16
C MET A 169 -7.09 11.03 -1.69
N PHE A 170 -7.42 10.51 -2.87
CA PHE A 170 -6.80 9.35 -3.48
C PHE A 170 -5.88 9.70 -4.65
#